data_c4070c0865e0c424e55b14dbf4779688
#
_entry.id   c4070c0865e0c424e55b14dbf4779688
#
_cell.length_a   1.000
_cell.length_b   1.000
_cell.length_c   1.000
_cell.angle_alpha   90.00
_cell.angle_beta   90.00
_cell.angle_gamma   90.00
#
_symmetry.space_group_name_H-M   'P 1'
#
loop_
_entity.id
_entity.type
_entity.pdbx_description
1 polymer ?
#
loop_
_entity_poly.entity_id
_entity_poly.type
_entity_poly.pdbx_seq_one_letter_code
_entity_poly.pdbx_strand_id
1 'polypeptide(L)'
;MHELAKNNFVCILVHMPGNLAVLDQNAADGIIEKYKEIYPSIQEWYMGGHSLGGAMAAEYVAKHVDEFDGLYLFAAYSTADLSDSDLRVFSVYGSEDGVLDMDKYRKYRSNLPEDTYEYVIDGGCHSYFGSYGLQKGDGTPDVALEEQIEMAVDFITYNSK
;
A
#
# COMPACT_ATOMS: atom_id res chain seq x y z
N MET A 1 -8.49 -2.20 4.93
CA MET A 1 -8.24 -3.46 5.68
C MET A 1 -9.52 -4.26 5.93
N HIS A 2 -10.59 -3.69 6.47
CA HIS A 2 -11.85 -4.44 6.70
C HIS A 2 -12.41 -5.05 5.41
N GLU A 3 -12.39 -4.31 4.31
CA GLU A 3 -12.88 -4.80 3.03
C GLU A 3 -11.98 -5.91 2.43
N LEU A 4 -10.65 -5.80 2.56
CA LEU A 4 -9.74 -6.89 2.20
C LEU A 4 -10.01 -8.15 3.03
N ALA A 5 -10.23 -8.01 4.34
CA ALA A 5 -10.53 -9.14 5.22
C ALA A 5 -11.83 -9.88 4.83
N LYS A 6 -12.83 -9.19 4.26
CA LYS A 6 -14.04 -9.82 3.71
C LYS A 6 -13.74 -10.66 2.45
N ASN A 7 -12.62 -10.41 1.79
CA ASN A 7 -12.17 -11.07 0.58
C ASN A 7 -11.07 -12.13 0.83
N ASN A 8 -11.10 -12.79 1.99
CA ASN A 8 -10.19 -13.87 2.41
C ASN A 8 -8.74 -13.44 2.67
N PHE A 9 -8.48 -12.15 2.92
CA PHE A 9 -7.17 -11.70 3.38
C PHE A 9 -7.11 -11.73 4.91
N VAL A 10 -5.99 -12.19 5.47
CA VAL A 10 -5.66 -11.93 6.87
C VAL A 10 -4.93 -10.58 6.92
N CYS A 11 -5.53 -9.60 7.58
CA CYS A 11 -5.01 -8.25 7.66
C CYS A 11 -4.43 -7.96 9.05
N ILE A 12 -3.14 -7.64 9.09
CA ILE A 12 -2.43 -7.31 10.32
C ILE A 12 -2.12 -5.81 10.31
N LEU A 13 -2.62 -5.08 11.30
CA LEU A 13 -2.29 -3.68 11.48
C LEU A 13 -1.05 -3.54 12.37
N VAL A 14 0.05 -3.09 11.78
CA VAL A 14 1.25 -2.74 12.53
C VAL A 14 1.04 -1.42 13.26
N HIS A 15 1.15 -1.44 14.59
CA HIS A 15 0.97 -0.23 15.39
C HIS A 15 2.25 0.61 15.35
N MET A 16 2.13 1.85 14.87
CA MET A 16 3.25 2.80 14.78
C MET A 16 3.20 3.81 15.94
N PRO A 17 4.34 4.13 16.58
CA PRO A 17 4.41 5.18 17.59
C PRO A 17 3.89 6.51 17.02
N GLY A 18 2.98 7.16 17.73
CA GLY A 18 2.37 8.41 17.28
C GLY A 18 1.63 8.33 15.94
N ASN A 19 1.27 7.13 15.49
CA ASN A 19 0.69 6.85 14.18
C ASN A 19 1.57 7.29 12.98
N LEU A 20 2.89 7.36 13.18
CA LEU A 20 3.85 7.79 12.16
C LEU A 20 4.89 6.67 11.91
N ALA A 21 4.84 6.08 10.73
CA ALA A 21 5.72 4.97 10.34
C ALA A 21 7.22 5.33 10.39
N VAL A 22 7.57 6.59 10.22
CA VAL A 22 8.97 7.07 10.30
C VAL A 22 9.56 7.01 11.71
N LEU A 23 8.75 6.88 12.78
CA LEU A 23 9.22 6.86 14.16
C LEU A 23 9.71 5.48 14.60
N ASP A 24 9.31 4.41 13.89
CA ASP A 24 9.80 3.06 14.13
C ASP A 24 9.82 2.27 12.81
N GLN A 25 10.97 2.26 12.17
CA GLN A 25 11.16 1.58 10.89
C GLN A 25 11.19 0.04 11.04
N ASN A 26 11.37 -0.46 12.25
CA ASN A 26 11.48 -1.88 12.56
C ASN A 26 10.21 -2.43 13.26
N ALA A 27 9.14 -1.65 13.30
CA ALA A 27 7.89 -2.05 13.98
C ALA A 27 7.27 -3.34 13.43
N ALA A 28 7.65 -3.76 12.22
CA ALA A 28 7.18 -4.99 11.59
C ALA A 28 8.08 -6.21 11.83
N ASP A 29 9.22 -6.05 12.50
CA ASP A 29 10.15 -7.15 12.74
C ASP A 29 9.49 -8.31 13.50
N GLY A 30 9.69 -9.54 13.01
CA GLY A 30 9.17 -10.76 13.61
C GLY A 30 7.65 -10.96 13.49
N ILE A 31 6.94 -10.05 12.81
CA ILE A 31 5.48 -10.20 12.63
C ILE A 31 5.17 -11.39 11.73
N ILE A 32 5.88 -11.55 10.62
CA ILE A 32 5.65 -12.64 9.65
C ILE A 32 5.88 -13.99 10.34
N GLU A 33 6.99 -14.19 11.03
CA GLU A 33 7.30 -15.43 11.74
C GLU A 33 6.22 -15.78 12.75
N LYS A 34 5.81 -14.81 13.56
CA LYS A 34 4.74 -14.98 14.54
C LYS A 34 3.42 -15.43 13.90
N TYR A 35 3.04 -14.80 12.79
CA TYR A 35 1.75 -15.10 12.16
C TYR A 35 1.79 -16.32 11.24
N LYS A 36 2.96 -16.71 10.71
CA LYS A 36 3.16 -18.01 10.05
C LYS A 36 2.87 -19.18 11.00
N GLU A 37 3.21 -19.04 12.28
CA GLU A 37 2.88 -20.05 13.30
C GLU A 37 1.36 -20.12 13.56
N ILE A 38 0.67 -18.97 13.57
CA ILE A 38 -0.77 -18.90 13.85
C ILE A 38 -1.60 -19.31 12.63
N TYR A 39 -1.15 -18.96 11.44
CA TYR A 39 -1.84 -19.20 10.16
C TYR A 39 -0.94 -19.93 9.16
N PRO A 40 -0.62 -21.22 9.40
CA PRO A 40 0.35 -21.96 8.56
C PRO A 40 -0.14 -22.21 7.12
N SER A 41 -1.40 -21.96 6.83
CA SER A 41 -1.96 -22.08 5.48
C SER A 41 -1.74 -20.84 4.61
N ILE A 42 -1.29 -19.72 5.18
CA ILE A 42 -0.99 -18.51 4.40
C ILE A 42 0.33 -18.72 3.69
N GLN A 43 0.29 -18.56 2.36
CA GLN A 43 1.43 -18.78 1.48
C GLN A 43 2.11 -17.47 1.08
N GLU A 44 1.36 -16.36 1.02
CA GLU A 44 1.83 -15.10 0.49
C GLU A 44 1.69 -13.97 1.51
N TRP A 45 2.72 -13.13 1.58
CA TRP A 45 2.83 -12.03 2.53
C TRP A 45 3.07 -10.71 1.80
N TYR A 46 2.18 -9.77 2.03
CA TYR A 46 2.26 -8.44 1.43
C TYR A 46 2.38 -7.39 2.52
N MET A 47 3.25 -6.43 2.31
CA MET A 47 3.25 -5.21 3.10
C MET A 47 2.51 -4.11 2.34
N GLY A 48 1.93 -3.16 3.04
CA GLY A 48 1.30 -2.04 2.36
C GLY A 48 1.10 -0.83 3.26
N GLY A 49 0.87 0.30 2.63
CA GLY A 49 0.62 1.52 3.35
C GLY A 49 0.09 2.64 2.47
N HIS A 50 -0.49 3.64 3.12
CA HIS A 50 -0.99 4.84 2.49
C HIS A 50 0.01 5.99 2.66
N SER A 51 0.23 6.75 1.59
CA SER A 51 1.04 7.98 1.63
C SER A 51 2.44 7.72 2.20
N LEU A 52 2.86 8.44 3.23
CA LEU A 52 4.12 8.21 3.95
C LEU A 52 4.25 6.77 4.47
N GLY A 53 3.14 6.16 4.91
CA GLY A 53 3.12 4.76 5.33
C GLY A 53 3.47 3.79 4.21
N GLY A 54 3.04 4.09 2.98
CA GLY A 54 3.40 3.31 1.78
C GLY A 54 4.88 3.46 1.41
N ALA A 55 5.43 4.67 1.47
CA ALA A 55 6.85 4.91 1.26
C ALA A 55 7.71 4.17 2.29
N MET A 56 7.32 4.17 3.56
CA MET A 56 8.03 3.45 4.62
C MET A 56 7.88 1.93 4.49
N ALA A 57 6.71 1.43 4.03
CA ALA A 57 6.52 0.03 3.71
C ALA A 57 7.47 -0.43 2.61
N ALA A 58 7.64 0.36 1.56
CA ALA A 58 8.59 0.08 0.48
C ALA A 58 10.04 0.04 0.98
N GLU A 59 10.45 0.98 1.84
CA GLU A 59 11.79 1.01 2.45
C GLU A 59 12.03 -0.21 3.37
N TYR A 60 11.01 -0.68 4.07
CA TYR A 60 11.10 -1.88 4.89
C TYR A 60 11.22 -3.12 4.02
N VAL A 61 10.35 -3.29 3.03
CA VAL A 61 10.36 -4.43 2.10
C VAL A 61 11.69 -4.51 1.35
N ALA A 62 12.29 -3.39 0.95
CA ALA A 62 13.59 -3.38 0.28
C ALA A 62 14.72 -3.98 1.13
N LYS A 63 14.60 -3.93 2.46
CA LYS A 63 15.57 -4.53 3.40
C LYS A 63 15.26 -6.00 3.72
N HIS A 64 14.04 -6.43 3.42
CA HIS A 64 13.48 -7.73 3.79
C HIS A 64 12.81 -8.41 2.58
N VAL A 65 13.34 -8.21 1.37
CA VAL A 65 12.70 -8.61 0.12
C VAL A 65 12.34 -10.10 0.07
N ASP A 66 13.15 -10.96 0.68
CA ASP A 66 12.92 -12.41 0.73
C ASP A 66 11.78 -12.85 1.69
N GLU A 67 11.26 -11.93 2.48
CA GLU A 67 10.17 -12.21 3.44
C GLU A 67 8.79 -11.93 2.85
N PHE A 68 8.73 -11.16 1.75
CA PHE A 68 7.50 -10.68 1.15
C PHE A 68 7.32 -11.15 -0.30
N ASP A 69 6.06 -11.41 -0.66
CA ASP A 69 5.63 -11.72 -2.03
C ASP A 69 5.17 -10.46 -2.78
N GLY A 70 4.89 -9.38 -2.06
CA GLY A 70 4.51 -8.13 -2.72
C GLY A 70 4.28 -6.93 -1.80
N LEU A 71 3.87 -5.83 -2.44
CA LEU A 71 3.75 -4.52 -1.84
C LEU A 71 2.50 -3.80 -2.34
N TYR A 72 1.72 -3.22 -1.42
CA TYR A 72 0.60 -2.33 -1.74
C TYR A 72 0.96 -0.86 -1.47
N LEU A 73 0.94 -0.02 -2.49
CA LEU A 73 1.17 1.41 -2.41
C LEU A 73 -0.14 2.17 -2.66
N PHE A 74 -0.74 2.71 -1.61
CA PHE A 74 -1.92 3.55 -1.73
C PHE A 74 -1.49 5.01 -1.71
N ALA A 75 -1.66 5.73 -2.84
CA ALA A 75 -1.25 7.12 -3.00
C ALA A 75 0.20 7.37 -2.51
N ALA A 76 1.13 6.50 -2.93
CA ALA A 76 2.51 6.50 -2.49
C ALA A 76 3.47 6.11 -3.62
N TYR A 77 4.76 6.42 -3.45
CA TYR A 77 5.85 5.99 -4.32
C TYR A 77 7.00 5.42 -3.48
N SER A 78 7.84 4.58 -4.09
CA SER A 78 9.02 4.01 -3.46
C SER A 78 10.29 4.79 -3.82
N THR A 79 11.01 5.31 -2.83
CA THR A 79 12.38 5.81 -3.03
C THR A 79 13.41 4.69 -2.99
N ALA A 80 13.08 3.56 -2.37
CA ALA A 80 13.90 2.35 -2.41
C ALA A 80 13.82 1.69 -3.79
N ASP A 81 14.92 1.15 -4.26
CA ASP A 81 15.01 0.41 -5.51
C ASP A 81 14.59 -1.04 -5.30
N LEU A 82 13.48 -1.40 -5.92
CA LEU A 82 12.86 -2.74 -5.94
C LEU A 82 12.79 -3.29 -7.38
N SER A 83 13.41 -2.61 -8.34
CA SER A 83 13.25 -2.90 -9.79
C SER A 83 13.69 -4.31 -10.18
N ASP A 84 14.69 -4.86 -9.50
CA ASP A 84 15.23 -6.20 -9.76
C ASP A 84 14.59 -7.28 -8.86
N SER A 85 13.53 -6.97 -8.11
CA SER A 85 12.83 -7.92 -7.23
C SER A 85 11.72 -8.67 -7.96
N ASP A 86 11.38 -9.86 -7.47
CA ASP A 86 10.22 -10.65 -7.92
C ASP A 86 8.90 -10.25 -7.21
N LEU A 87 8.88 -9.09 -6.54
CA LEU A 87 7.72 -8.61 -5.80
C LEU A 87 6.56 -8.25 -6.74
N ARG A 88 5.36 -8.68 -6.41
CA ARG A 88 4.14 -8.15 -7.03
C ARG A 88 3.77 -6.82 -6.38
N VAL A 89 3.88 -5.74 -7.13
CA VAL A 89 3.57 -4.40 -6.63
C VAL A 89 2.24 -3.91 -7.17
N PHE A 90 1.39 -3.41 -6.28
CA PHE A 90 0.11 -2.81 -6.61
C PHE A 90 0.15 -1.34 -6.19
N SER A 91 0.09 -0.45 -7.17
CA SER A 91 0.10 0.99 -6.97
C SER A 91 -1.26 1.58 -7.32
N VAL A 92 -1.92 2.16 -6.34
CA VAL A 92 -3.29 2.69 -6.49
C VAL A 92 -3.33 4.13 -6.00
N TYR A 93 -3.86 5.03 -6.83
CA TYR A 93 -4.07 6.43 -6.43
C TYR A 93 -5.32 7.01 -7.11
N GLY A 94 -5.81 8.14 -6.62
CA GLY A 94 -6.96 8.83 -7.20
C GLY A 94 -6.57 9.86 -8.26
N SER A 95 -7.44 10.08 -9.26
CA SER A 95 -7.20 11.13 -10.29
C SER A 95 -7.25 12.54 -9.70
N GLU A 96 -8.01 12.72 -8.61
CA GLU A 96 -8.16 13.98 -7.88
C GLU A 96 -7.22 14.08 -6.66
N ASP A 97 -6.19 13.22 -6.60
CA ASP A 97 -5.19 13.29 -5.52
C ASP A 97 -4.34 14.58 -5.65
N GLY A 98 -4.57 15.51 -4.72
CA GLY A 98 -3.86 16.79 -4.66
C GLY A 98 -2.64 16.77 -3.74
N VAL A 99 -2.32 15.63 -3.11
CA VAL A 99 -1.24 15.47 -2.13
C VAL A 99 -0.07 14.66 -2.67
N LEU A 100 -0.35 13.62 -3.45
CA LEU A 100 0.67 12.78 -4.07
C LEU A 100 1.51 13.62 -5.05
N ASP A 101 2.81 13.71 -4.80
CA ASP A 101 3.75 14.38 -5.69
C ASP A 101 3.93 13.55 -6.97
N MET A 102 3.15 13.85 -8.00
CA MET A 102 3.13 13.11 -9.26
C MET A 102 4.45 13.20 -10.04
N ASP A 103 5.26 14.24 -9.83
CA ASP A 103 6.59 14.32 -10.45
C ASP A 103 7.54 13.32 -9.80
N LYS A 104 7.47 13.18 -8.48
CA LYS A 104 8.21 12.14 -7.77
C LYS A 104 7.66 10.76 -8.06
N TYR A 105 6.34 10.59 -8.12
CA TYR A 105 5.71 9.33 -8.50
C TYR A 105 6.25 8.83 -9.85
N ARG A 106 6.22 9.66 -10.88
CA ARG A 106 6.76 9.33 -12.21
C ARG A 106 8.28 9.09 -12.18
N LYS A 107 9.02 9.94 -11.45
CA LYS A 107 10.48 9.81 -11.32
C LYS A 107 10.88 8.47 -10.73
N TYR A 108 10.18 8.03 -9.68
CA TYR A 108 10.52 6.81 -8.93
C TYR A 108 9.77 5.56 -9.43
N ARG A 109 8.99 5.67 -10.53
CA ARG A 109 8.31 4.50 -11.12
C ARG A 109 9.31 3.41 -11.52
N SER A 110 10.50 3.79 -11.98
CA SER A 110 11.59 2.88 -12.34
C SER A 110 12.21 2.12 -11.16
N ASN A 111 11.92 2.52 -9.94
CA ASN A 111 12.33 1.80 -8.74
C ASN A 111 11.43 0.58 -8.45
N LEU A 112 10.32 0.44 -9.15
CA LEU A 112 9.40 -0.69 -9.00
C LEU A 112 9.63 -1.70 -10.12
N PRO A 113 9.30 -2.99 -9.91
CA PRO A 113 9.35 -4.01 -10.96
C PRO A 113 8.56 -3.61 -12.20
N GLU A 114 8.98 -4.11 -13.39
CA GLU A 114 8.33 -3.79 -14.67
C GLU A 114 6.84 -4.17 -14.65
N ASP A 115 6.51 -5.33 -14.08
CA ASP A 115 5.16 -5.89 -13.98
C ASP A 115 4.33 -5.29 -12.83
N THR A 116 4.64 -4.07 -12.36
CA THR A 116 3.82 -3.38 -11.36
C THR A 116 2.40 -3.14 -11.87
N TYR A 117 1.41 -3.57 -11.10
CA TYR A 117 0.00 -3.33 -11.35
C TYR A 117 -0.37 -1.91 -10.90
N GLU A 118 -0.76 -1.05 -11.85
CA GLU A 118 -1.13 0.33 -11.55
C GLU A 118 -2.62 0.56 -11.79
N TYR A 119 -3.28 1.27 -10.86
CA TYR A 119 -4.68 1.64 -10.98
C TYR A 119 -4.91 3.09 -10.55
N VAL A 120 -5.46 3.88 -11.45
CA VAL A 120 -5.92 5.24 -11.17
C VAL A 120 -7.43 5.20 -10.96
N ILE A 121 -7.88 5.51 -9.75
CA ILE A 121 -9.30 5.61 -9.45
C ILE A 121 -9.81 6.96 -9.92
N ASP A 122 -10.64 6.94 -10.95
CA ASP A 122 -11.25 8.14 -11.52
C ASP A 122 -12.16 8.81 -10.48
N GLY A 123 -11.98 10.11 -10.25
CA GLY A 123 -12.67 10.86 -9.20
C GLY A 123 -12.20 10.59 -7.78
N GLY A 124 -11.23 9.70 -7.56
CA GLY A 124 -10.68 9.38 -6.25
C GLY A 124 -9.70 10.44 -5.75
N CYS A 125 -9.54 10.59 -4.43
CA CYS A 125 -8.60 11.52 -3.80
C CYS A 125 -7.63 10.83 -2.84
N HIS A 126 -6.61 11.56 -2.37
CA HIS A 126 -5.60 11.05 -1.44
C HIS A 126 -6.20 10.53 -0.14
N SER A 127 -7.05 11.34 0.48
CA SER A 127 -7.53 11.13 1.84
C SER A 127 -8.44 9.92 1.98
N TYR A 128 -9.10 9.50 0.90
CA TYR A 128 -10.08 8.41 0.92
C TYR A 128 -9.48 6.99 0.93
N PHE A 129 -8.16 6.87 0.96
CA PHE A 129 -7.51 5.61 1.33
C PHE A 129 -7.47 5.38 2.85
N GLY A 130 -7.95 6.37 3.65
CA GLY A 130 -8.09 6.29 5.10
C GLY A 130 -9.37 6.95 5.61
N SER A 131 -9.79 6.62 6.83
CA SER A 131 -11.02 7.16 7.43
C SER A 131 -10.69 8.30 8.43
N TYR A 132 -9.95 9.31 7.98
CA TYR A 132 -9.51 10.44 8.83
C TYR A 132 -9.98 11.81 8.34
N GLY A 133 -10.86 11.84 7.33
CA GLY A 133 -11.38 13.06 6.71
C GLY A 133 -10.43 13.61 5.62
N LEU A 134 -10.85 14.70 4.98
CA LEU A 134 -10.05 15.31 3.91
C LEU A 134 -8.81 16.02 4.45
N GLN A 135 -7.66 15.73 3.85
CA GLN A 135 -6.41 16.39 4.16
C GLN A 135 -6.32 17.75 3.47
N LYS A 136 -5.70 18.72 4.15
CA LYS A 136 -5.47 20.04 3.54
C LYS A 136 -4.58 19.92 2.30
N GLY A 137 -5.05 20.46 1.19
CA GLY A 137 -4.36 20.45 -0.09
C GLY A 137 -4.74 19.29 -1.00
N ASP A 138 -5.58 18.38 -0.51
CA ASP A 138 -6.14 17.31 -1.33
C ASP A 138 -7.18 17.86 -2.33
N GLY A 139 -7.41 17.10 -3.41
CA GLY A 139 -8.45 17.39 -4.38
C GLY A 139 -9.86 17.13 -3.84
N THR A 140 -10.84 17.53 -4.64
CA THR A 140 -12.24 17.26 -4.33
C THR A 140 -12.66 15.95 -4.99
N PRO A 141 -12.97 14.89 -4.22
CA PRO A 141 -13.35 13.62 -4.81
C PRO A 141 -14.72 13.70 -5.50
N ASP A 142 -14.87 12.99 -6.60
CA ASP A 142 -16.14 12.80 -7.32
C ASP A 142 -16.80 11.45 -6.98
N VAL A 143 -16.13 10.62 -6.18
CA VAL A 143 -16.63 9.33 -5.68
C VAL A 143 -16.80 9.36 -4.17
N ALA A 144 -17.63 8.48 -3.62
CA ALA A 144 -17.75 8.33 -2.17
C ALA A 144 -16.52 7.59 -1.60
N LEU A 145 -16.24 7.82 -0.30
CA LEU A 145 -15.14 7.15 0.40
C LEU A 145 -15.23 5.63 0.32
N GLU A 146 -16.42 5.10 0.57
CA GLU A 146 -16.68 3.66 0.53
C GLU A 146 -16.45 3.09 -0.89
N GLU A 147 -16.87 3.81 -1.91
CA GLU A 147 -16.71 3.43 -3.32
C GLU A 147 -15.24 3.40 -3.72
N GLN A 148 -14.45 4.41 -3.34
CA GLN A 148 -13.00 4.41 -3.59
C GLN A 148 -12.31 3.22 -2.92
N ILE A 149 -12.70 2.89 -1.68
CA ILE A 149 -12.15 1.74 -0.96
C ILE A 149 -12.52 0.43 -1.66
N GLU A 150 -13.78 0.27 -2.10
CA GLU A 150 -14.24 -0.91 -2.83
C GLU A 150 -13.49 -1.09 -4.14
N MET A 151 -13.34 -0.02 -4.94
CA MET A 151 -12.56 -0.05 -6.20
C MET A 151 -11.12 -0.50 -5.99
N ALA A 152 -10.46 0.01 -4.94
CA ALA A 152 -9.09 -0.38 -4.62
C ALA A 152 -9.00 -1.86 -4.20
N VAL A 153 -9.95 -2.35 -3.40
CA VAL A 153 -10.01 -3.74 -2.95
C VAL A 153 -10.33 -4.68 -4.10
N ASP A 154 -11.26 -4.33 -4.97
CA ASP A 154 -11.62 -5.14 -6.14
C ASP A 154 -10.42 -5.29 -7.08
N PHE A 155 -9.69 -4.19 -7.34
CA PHE A 155 -8.48 -4.23 -8.14
C PHE A 155 -7.43 -5.18 -7.56
N ILE A 156 -7.15 -5.08 -6.26
CA ILE A 156 -6.22 -5.97 -5.57
C ILE A 156 -6.70 -7.42 -5.65
N THR A 157 -7.96 -7.68 -5.28
CA THR A 157 -8.53 -9.03 -5.23
C THR A 157 -8.56 -9.71 -6.60
N TYR A 158 -8.82 -8.93 -7.66
CA TYR A 158 -8.82 -9.44 -9.03
C TYR A 158 -7.44 -9.88 -9.50
N ASN A 159 -6.41 -9.10 -9.18
CA ASN A 159 -5.04 -9.32 -9.65
C ASN A 159 -4.17 -10.17 -8.68
N SER A 160 -4.70 -10.54 -7.51
CA SER A 160 -4.01 -11.43 -6.55
C SER A 160 -4.38 -12.92 -6.70
N LYS A 161 -5.09 -13.29 -7.78
CA LYS A 161 -5.55 -14.68 -8.03
C LYS A 161 -4.58 -15.45 -8.90
#